data_4ae74f6d67c83dc69ce0a1c7832af560
#
_entry.id   4ae74f6d67c83dc69ce0a1c7832af560
#
_cell.length_a   1.000
_cell.length_b   1.000
_cell.length_c   1.000
_cell.angle_alpha   90.00
_cell.angle_beta   90.00
_cell.angle_gamma   90.00
#
_symmetry.space_group_name_H-M   'P 1'
#
loop_
_entity.id
_entity.type
_entity.pdbx_description
1 polymer ?
#
loop_
_entity_poly.entity_id
_entity_poly.type
_entity_poly.pdbx_seq_one_letter_code
_entity_poly.pdbx_strand_id
1 'polypeptide(L)'
;DLADEVAARRKIGIRAELIDRASLKADYGMSRAAAILSPDSASANPAQLTAGLLRACRKRGALIAAPVEVTDMAELPGGVALATRDGRVLTADHAVFCTGYEFLPQMQAKSHHVTSTWALATGKIRKMPGWLKDTIVWEASYPYLYFRSDPSGRIIAGGEDEDASERNSDPKLLARKSKTIIAKLEKLTGLAVGPAEFAWSAPFS
;
A
#
# COMPACT_ATOMS: atom_id res chain seq x y z
N ASP A 1 -9.15 -23.21 4.99
CA ASP A 1 -7.79 -23.10 5.56
C ASP A 1 -6.76 -22.76 4.49
N LEU A 2 -5.45 -22.71 4.79
CA LEU A 2 -4.41 -22.37 3.81
C LEU A 2 -4.24 -23.45 2.73
N ALA A 3 -4.50 -24.71 3.04
CA ALA A 3 -4.42 -25.80 2.08
C ALA A 3 -5.54 -25.70 1.04
N ASP A 4 -6.76 -25.38 1.47
CA ASP A 4 -7.90 -25.14 0.58
C ASP A 4 -7.64 -23.94 -0.33
N GLU A 5 -7.05 -22.88 0.21
CA GLU A 5 -6.67 -21.70 -0.57
C GLU A 5 -5.61 -22.04 -1.63
N VAL A 6 -4.59 -22.82 -1.30
CA VAL A 6 -3.59 -23.31 -2.29
C VAL A 6 -4.28 -24.12 -3.39
N ALA A 7 -5.20 -25.03 -3.01
CA ALA A 7 -5.94 -25.83 -3.98
C ALA A 7 -6.81 -24.95 -4.91
N ALA A 8 -7.50 -23.96 -4.35
CA ALA A 8 -8.32 -23.02 -5.12
C ALA A 8 -7.47 -22.21 -6.09
N ARG A 9 -6.33 -21.66 -5.67
CA ARG A 9 -5.39 -20.93 -6.54
C ARG A 9 -4.90 -21.79 -7.70
N ARG A 10 -4.46 -23.00 -7.40
CA ARG A 10 -3.97 -23.96 -8.44
C ARG A 10 -5.05 -24.31 -9.46
N LYS A 11 -6.30 -24.45 -9.01
CA LYS A 11 -7.44 -24.76 -9.89
C LYS A 11 -7.69 -23.69 -10.96
N ILE A 12 -7.35 -22.44 -10.68
CA ILE A 12 -7.48 -21.33 -11.64
C ILE A 12 -6.15 -20.94 -12.30
N GLY A 13 -5.12 -21.80 -12.20
CA GLY A 13 -3.83 -21.60 -12.87
C GLY A 13 -2.82 -20.71 -12.13
N ILE A 14 -3.11 -20.26 -10.90
CA ILE A 14 -2.14 -19.53 -10.09
C ILE A 14 -1.18 -20.51 -9.43
N ARG A 15 0.11 -20.34 -9.64
CA ARG A 15 1.13 -21.12 -8.93
C ARG A 15 1.12 -20.77 -7.44
N ALA A 16 0.93 -21.77 -6.60
CA ALA A 16 0.91 -21.62 -5.16
C ALA A 16 1.48 -22.88 -4.50
N GLU A 17 2.28 -22.70 -3.46
CA GLU A 17 2.89 -23.75 -2.67
C GLU A 17 2.58 -23.54 -1.20
N LEU A 18 2.20 -24.62 -0.50
CA LEU A 18 2.02 -24.59 0.94
C LEU A 18 3.38 -24.84 1.59
N ILE A 19 3.86 -23.88 2.36
CA ILE A 19 5.07 -23.99 3.18
C ILE A 19 4.64 -24.33 4.59
N ASP A 20 5.08 -25.47 5.10
CA ASP A 20 4.78 -25.88 6.45
C ASP A 20 5.61 -25.13 7.51
N ARG A 21 5.28 -25.34 8.77
CA ARG A 21 5.95 -24.68 9.91
C ARG A 21 7.47 -24.95 9.93
N ALA A 22 7.87 -26.18 9.64
CA ALA A 22 9.28 -26.58 9.74
C ALA A 22 10.11 -25.89 8.66
N SER A 23 9.66 -25.97 7.41
CA SER A 23 10.27 -25.29 6.27
C SER A 23 10.25 -23.77 6.43
N LEU A 24 9.12 -23.20 6.90
CA LEU A 24 9.01 -21.75 7.12
C LEU A 24 10.04 -21.27 8.15
N LYS A 25 10.28 -22.05 9.20
CA LYS A 25 11.30 -21.74 10.19
C LYS A 25 12.72 -21.93 9.67
N ALA A 26 12.98 -23.01 8.93
CA ALA A 26 14.31 -23.33 8.41
C ALA A 26 14.76 -22.35 7.32
N ASP A 27 13.89 -22.09 6.33
CA ASP A 27 14.26 -21.37 5.12
C ASP A 27 14.08 -19.84 5.25
N TYR A 28 13.11 -19.42 6.05
CA TYR A 28 12.72 -18.00 6.20
C TYR A 28 12.94 -17.44 7.60
N GLY A 29 13.29 -18.28 8.58
CA GLY A 29 13.44 -17.86 9.98
C GLY A 29 12.15 -17.51 10.71
N MET A 30 11.01 -17.60 10.03
CA MET A 30 9.71 -17.17 10.55
C MET A 30 9.02 -18.27 11.35
N SER A 31 8.39 -17.89 12.47
CA SER A 31 7.63 -18.81 13.34
C SER A 31 6.13 -18.58 13.17
N ARG A 32 5.54 -19.26 12.17
CA ARG A 32 4.08 -19.28 11.91
C ARG A 32 3.63 -20.72 11.65
N ALA A 33 2.32 -20.94 11.63
CA ALA A 33 1.75 -22.29 11.41
C ALA A 33 2.06 -22.80 10.01
N ALA A 34 1.89 -21.97 9.00
CA ALA A 34 2.19 -22.23 7.59
C ALA A 34 2.21 -20.93 6.80
N ALA A 35 2.61 -20.98 5.55
CA ALA A 35 2.50 -19.88 4.59
C ALA A 35 2.12 -20.41 3.20
N ILE A 36 1.62 -19.51 2.35
CA ILE A 36 1.45 -19.75 0.92
C ILE A 36 2.52 -18.96 0.18
N LEU A 37 3.35 -19.63 -0.59
CA LEU A 37 4.30 -19.02 -1.50
C LEU A 37 3.70 -18.97 -2.91
N SER A 38 3.61 -17.78 -3.49
CA SER A 38 3.16 -17.57 -4.87
C SER A 38 4.26 -16.86 -5.65
N PRO A 39 4.91 -17.53 -6.63
CA PRO A 39 5.99 -16.93 -7.39
C PRO A 39 5.53 -15.90 -8.42
N ASP A 40 4.24 -15.89 -8.76
CA ASP A 40 3.67 -15.01 -9.78
C ASP A 40 3.27 -13.64 -9.21
N SER A 41 4.13 -13.05 -8.38
CA SER A 41 3.92 -11.75 -7.75
C SER A 41 4.90 -10.72 -8.30
N ALA A 42 4.54 -9.45 -8.17
CA ALA A 42 5.39 -8.34 -8.56
C ALA A 42 5.34 -7.21 -7.53
N SER A 43 6.43 -6.47 -7.41
CA SER A 43 6.46 -5.24 -6.63
C SER A 43 6.90 -4.07 -7.50
N ALA A 44 6.40 -2.89 -7.17
CA ALA A 44 6.79 -1.64 -7.83
C ALA A 44 6.99 -0.53 -6.81
N ASN A 45 7.79 0.46 -7.17
CA ASN A 45 7.81 1.73 -6.46
C ASN A 45 6.69 2.61 -7.02
N PRO A 46 5.60 2.88 -6.28
CA PRO A 46 4.44 3.58 -6.81
C PRO A 46 4.76 5.02 -7.21
N ALA A 47 5.65 5.71 -6.49
CA ALA A 47 6.04 7.08 -6.83
C ALA A 47 6.84 7.13 -8.16
N GLN A 48 7.76 6.19 -8.37
CA GLN A 48 8.51 6.11 -9.64
C GLN A 48 7.60 5.70 -10.80
N LEU A 49 6.68 4.76 -10.58
CA LEU A 49 5.70 4.34 -11.58
C LEU A 49 4.81 5.51 -12.00
N THR A 50 4.24 6.24 -11.04
CA THR A 50 3.40 7.41 -11.28
C THR A 50 4.17 8.49 -12.04
N ALA A 51 5.39 8.83 -11.60
CA ALA A 51 6.22 9.79 -12.30
C ALA A 51 6.56 9.36 -13.74
N GLY A 52 6.77 8.06 -13.96
CA GLY A 52 6.97 7.47 -15.29
C GLY A 52 5.75 7.61 -16.18
N LEU A 53 4.57 7.28 -15.67
CA LEU A 53 3.30 7.41 -16.38
C LEU A 53 2.98 8.87 -16.72
N LEU A 54 3.15 9.80 -15.77
CA LEU A 54 2.94 11.23 -16.01
C LEU A 54 3.87 11.77 -17.13
N ARG A 55 5.15 11.37 -17.13
CA ARG A 55 6.06 11.72 -18.24
C ARG A 55 5.58 11.16 -19.58
N ALA A 56 5.08 9.93 -19.60
CA ALA A 56 4.56 9.32 -20.81
C ALA A 56 3.28 10.01 -21.31
N CYS A 57 2.39 10.41 -20.42
CA CYS A 57 1.19 11.19 -20.74
C CYS A 57 1.58 12.57 -21.36
N ARG A 58 2.50 13.29 -20.74
CA ARG A 58 2.99 14.59 -21.28
C ARG A 58 3.57 14.45 -22.67
N LYS A 59 4.36 13.40 -22.93
CA LYS A 59 4.91 13.13 -24.28
C LYS A 59 3.80 12.88 -25.33
N ARG A 60 2.62 12.48 -24.90
CA ARG A 60 1.44 12.26 -25.77
C ARG A 60 0.50 13.48 -25.82
N GLY A 61 0.91 14.62 -25.29
CA GLY A 61 0.14 15.87 -25.34
C GLY A 61 -0.79 16.10 -24.15
N ALA A 62 -0.79 15.26 -23.12
CA ALA A 62 -1.57 15.52 -21.94
C ALA A 62 -1.03 16.74 -21.16
N LEU A 63 -1.92 17.60 -20.71
CA LEU A 63 -1.61 18.71 -19.82
C LEU A 63 -1.68 18.22 -18.38
N ILE A 64 -0.69 18.61 -17.56
CA ILE A 64 -0.66 18.31 -16.13
C ILE A 64 -0.60 19.64 -15.40
N ALA A 65 -1.62 19.93 -14.61
CA ALA A 65 -1.70 21.12 -13.80
C ALA A 65 -1.67 20.74 -12.31
N ALA A 66 -0.71 21.31 -11.59
CA ALA A 66 -0.58 21.16 -10.14
C ALA A 66 0.09 22.43 -9.55
N PRO A 67 -0.33 22.89 -8.36
CA PRO A 67 -1.48 22.40 -7.59
C PRO A 67 -2.81 22.96 -8.13
N VAL A 68 -3.75 22.10 -8.42
CA VAL A 68 -5.13 22.49 -8.76
C VAL A 68 -6.07 21.55 -8.00
N GLU A 69 -6.93 22.13 -7.17
CA GLU A 69 -7.91 21.39 -6.39
C GLU A 69 -9.29 21.59 -7.01
N VAL A 70 -9.88 20.49 -7.48
CA VAL A 70 -11.28 20.46 -7.93
C VAL A 70 -12.17 20.31 -6.69
N THR A 71 -13.10 21.25 -6.52
CA THR A 71 -13.97 21.33 -5.34
C THR A 71 -15.42 20.99 -5.61
N ASP A 72 -15.85 21.03 -6.88
CA ASP A 72 -17.22 20.72 -7.27
C ASP A 72 -17.30 20.31 -8.74
N MET A 73 -18.39 19.66 -9.11
CA MET A 73 -18.70 19.30 -10.50
C MET A 73 -20.18 19.50 -10.83
N ALA A 74 -20.45 19.82 -12.08
CA ALA A 74 -21.79 19.88 -12.64
C ALA A 74 -21.82 19.18 -14.00
N GLU A 75 -22.89 18.43 -14.27
CA GLU A 75 -23.16 17.90 -15.60
C GLU A 75 -23.66 19.02 -16.52
N LEU A 76 -23.21 19.00 -17.77
CA LEU A 76 -23.61 19.92 -18.82
C LEU A 76 -24.20 19.11 -19.98
N PRO A 77 -25.05 19.72 -20.85
CA PRO A 77 -25.41 19.10 -22.11
C PRO A 77 -24.16 18.82 -22.96
N GLY A 78 -23.76 17.53 -23.02
CA GLY A 78 -22.60 17.08 -23.79
C GLY A 78 -21.25 17.15 -23.08
N GLY A 79 -21.22 17.28 -21.73
CA GLY A 79 -19.97 17.28 -21.02
C GLY A 79 -20.09 17.55 -19.51
N VAL A 80 -19.01 18.02 -18.92
CA VAL A 80 -18.93 18.34 -17.48
C VAL A 80 -18.22 19.65 -17.26
N ALA A 81 -18.59 20.37 -16.19
CA ALA A 81 -17.89 21.52 -15.65
C ALA A 81 -17.29 21.16 -14.28
N LEU A 82 -16.04 21.51 -14.06
CA LEU A 82 -15.31 21.28 -12.83
C LEU A 82 -14.92 22.63 -12.22
N ALA A 83 -15.40 22.93 -11.03
CA ALA A 83 -15.01 24.13 -10.29
C ALA A 83 -13.71 23.85 -9.51
N THR A 84 -12.84 24.83 -9.46
CA THR A 84 -11.58 24.74 -8.70
C THR A 84 -11.59 25.71 -7.52
N ARG A 85 -10.78 25.42 -6.50
CA ARG A 85 -10.68 26.24 -5.27
C ARG A 85 -10.28 27.68 -5.55
N ASP A 86 -9.52 27.95 -6.60
CA ASP A 86 -9.09 29.29 -7.01
C ASP A 86 -10.11 30.02 -7.92
N GLY A 87 -11.32 29.45 -8.05
CA GLY A 87 -12.44 30.07 -8.76
C GLY A 87 -12.46 29.85 -10.28
N ARG A 88 -11.53 29.09 -10.82
CA ARG A 88 -11.57 28.71 -12.24
C ARG A 88 -12.57 27.59 -12.49
N VAL A 89 -13.12 27.55 -13.70
CA VAL A 89 -13.96 26.46 -14.18
C VAL A 89 -13.31 25.81 -15.38
N LEU A 90 -13.20 24.49 -15.33
CA LEU A 90 -12.70 23.66 -16.43
C LEU A 90 -13.88 22.92 -17.05
N THR A 91 -13.95 22.86 -18.36
CA THR A 91 -14.97 22.08 -19.09
C THR A 91 -14.32 20.98 -19.88
N ALA A 92 -14.98 19.82 -19.97
CA ALA A 92 -14.53 18.67 -20.74
C ALA A 92 -15.74 17.83 -21.20
N ASP A 93 -15.54 17.01 -22.22
CA ASP A 93 -16.55 16.04 -22.64
C ASP A 93 -16.76 14.96 -21.57
N HIS A 94 -15.67 14.56 -20.89
CA HIS A 94 -15.68 13.56 -19.84
C HIS A 94 -14.71 13.93 -18.71
N ALA A 95 -15.03 13.51 -17.48
CA ALA A 95 -14.13 13.57 -16.34
C ALA A 95 -13.97 12.17 -15.72
N VAL A 96 -12.73 11.82 -15.36
CA VAL A 96 -12.40 10.59 -14.63
C VAL A 96 -11.78 10.97 -13.30
N PHE A 97 -12.42 10.56 -12.22
CA PHE A 97 -11.98 10.85 -10.85
C PHE A 97 -11.11 9.70 -10.33
N CYS A 98 -9.80 9.94 -10.26
CA CYS A 98 -8.80 9.02 -9.70
C CYS A 98 -8.23 9.60 -8.40
N THR A 99 -9.08 10.01 -7.48
CA THR A 99 -8.74 10.79 -6.28
C THR A 99 -8.29 9.93 -5.10
N GLY A 100 -8.17 8.62 -5.29
CA GLY A 100 -7.88 7.69 -4.19
C GLY A 100 -9.04 7.65 -3.20
N TYR A 101 -8.78 8.02 -1.95
CA TYR A 101 -9.79 8.02 -0.87
C TYR A 101 -10.32 9.43 -0.55
N GLU A 102 -9.99 10.43 -1.37
CA GLU A 102 -10.50 11.81 -1.27
C GLU A 102 -11.60 12.00 -2.31
N PHE A 103 -12.86 12.04 -1.87
CA PHE A 103 -14.01 12.12 -2.76
C PHE A 103 -14.66 13.49 -2.73
N LEU A 104 -15.14 13.97 -3.88
CA LEU A 104 -16.13 15.02 -3.88
C LEU A 104 -17.40 14.56 -3.15
N PRO A 105 -18.12 15.44 -2.44
CA PRO A 105 -19.32 15.05 -1.68
C PRO A 105 -20.35 14.27 -2.51
N GLN A 106 -20.51 14.63 -3.77
CA GLN A 106 -21.46 13.98 -4.70
C GLN A 106 -21.06 12.54 -5.05
N MET A 107 -19.80 12.18 -4.85
CA MET A 107 -19.26 10.85 -5.20
C MET A 107 -19.16 9.91 -4.00
N GLN A 108 -19.42 10.40 -2.80
CA GLN A 108 -19.40 9.58 -1.59
C GLN A 108 -20.59 8.62 -1.59
N ALA A 109 -20.31 7.32 -1.52
CA ALA A 109 -21.32 6.30 -1.29
C ALA A 109 -21.32 5.89 0.19
N LYS A 110 -22.50 5.49 0.70
CA LYS A 110 -22.63 5.00 2.10
C LYS A 110 -21.79 3.75 2.39
N SER A 111 -21.39 3.02 1.35
CA SER A 111 -20.54 1.84 1.44
C SER A 111 -19.04 2.15 1.51
N HIS A 112 -18.64 3.40 1.30
CA HIS A 112 -17.24 3.79 1.47
C HIS A 112 -16.88 3.79 2.96
N HIS A 113 -15.93 2.96 3.30
CA HIS A 113 -15.36 2.87 4.64
C HIS A 113 -13.87 3.16 4.54
N VAL A 114 -13.42 4.23 5.17
CA VAL A 114 -12.03 4.66 5.13
C VAL A 114 -11.40 4.48 6.50
N THR A 115 -10.30 3.74 6.53
CA THR A 115 -9.48 3.48 7.72
C THR A 115 -8.19 4.28 7.67
N SER A 116 -7.51 4.38 8.80
CA SER A 116 -6.12 4.86 8.85
C SER A 116 -5.16 3.69 8.84
N THR A 117 -4.11 3.75 8.04
CA THR A 117 -3.01 2.77 8.01
C THR A 117 -1.67 3.44 8.25
N TRP A 118 -0.70 2.68 8.75
CA TRP A 118 0.64 3.16 9.07
C TRP A 118 1.69 2.31 8.38
N ALA A 119 2.71 2.99 7.90
CA ALA A 119 3.84 2.34 7.26
C ALA A 119 5.15 3.03 7.63
N LEU A 120 6.25 2.31 7.45
CA LEU A 120 7.58 2.80 7.71
C LEU A 120 8.60 2.21 6.73
N ALA A 121 9.76 2.86 6.66
CA ALA A 121 10.97 2.29 6.09
C ALA A 121 12.07 2.30 7.16
N THR A 122 12.75 1.17 7.31
CA THR A 122 13.89 1.03 8.22
C THR A 122 15.13 1.73 7.68
N GLY A 123 16.17 1.86 8.48
CA GLY A 123 17.52 2.05 7.96
C GLY A 123 17.95 0.87 7.07
N LYS A 124 19.11 1.01 6.40
CA LYS A 124 19.66 -0.06 5.57
C LYS A 124 20.05 -1.27 6.42
N ILE A 125 19.56 -2.42 6.09
CA ILE A 125 19.86 -3.68 6.77
C ILE A 125 21.19 -4.24 6.26
N ARG A 126 22.17 -4.36 7.13
CA ARG A 126 23.53 -4.79 6.78
C ARG A 126 23.59 -6.24 6.25
N LYS A 127 22.73 -7.12 6.79
CA LYS A 127 22.65 -8.54 6.41
C LYS A 127 21.20 -8.88 6.05
N MET A 128 20.75 -8.38 4.90
CA MET A 128 19.45 -8.71 4.37
C MET A 128 19.40 -10.18 3.99
N PRO A 129 18.45 -10.98 4.51
CA PRO A 129 18.28 -12.37 4.06
C PRO A 129 18.03 -12.43 2.55
N GLY A 130 18.62 -13.44 1.89
CA GLY A 130 18.50 -13.58 0.44
C GLY A 130 17.06 -13.67 -0.02
N TRP A 131 16.24 -14.46 0.68
CA TRP A 131 14.82 -14.63 0.35
C TRP A 131 14.01 -13.32 0.42
N LEU A 132 14.37 -12.38 1.31
CA LEU A 132 13.61 -11.14 1.48
C LEU A 132 13.88 -10.12 0.36
N LYS A 133 14.94 -10.31 -0.43
CA LYS A 133 15.25 -9.39 -1.55
C LYS A 133 14.17 -9.39 -2.63
N ASP A 134 13.53 -10.53 -2.85
CA ASP A 134 12.58 -10.74 -3.95
C ASP A 134 11.20 -11.22 -3.45
N THR A 135 10.88 -10.99 -2.16
CA THR A 135 9.64 -11.46 -1.57
C THR A 135 8.86 -10.32 -0.93
N ILE A 136 7.55 -10.33 -1.13
CA ILE A 136 6.59 -9.55 -0.36
C ILE A 136 5.93 -10.50 0.63
N VAL A 137 5.91 -10.13 1.90
CA VAL A 137 5.24 -10.89 2.96
C VAL A 137 4.01 -10.15 3.43
N TRP A 138 2.93 -10.88 3.62
CA TRP A 138 1.70 -10.40 4.23
C TRP A 138 1.15 -11.45 5.20
N GLU A 139 0.78 -11.03 6.41
CA GLU A 139 0.19 -11.91 7.41
C GLU A 139 -1.33 -11.95 7.25
N ALA A 140 -1.90 -13.16 7.19
CA ALA A 140 -3.35 -13.36 7.23
C ALA A 140 -3.86 -13.32 8.68
N SER A 141 -3.68 -12.17 9.35
CA SER A 141 -4.10 -11.90 10.72
C SER A 141 -4.67 -10.50 10.86
N TYR A 142 -5.35 -10.21 11.96
CA TYR A 142 -5.80 -8.86 12.28
C TYR A 142 -5.36 -8.50 13.70
N PRO A 143 -4.70 -7.34 13.90
CA PRO A 143 -4.13 -6.47 12.88
C PRO A 143 -2.93 -7.15 12.20
N TYR A 144 -2.86 -7.05 10.88
CA TYR A 144 -1.85 -7.70 10.05
C TYR A 144 -0.53 -6.92 10.00
N LEU A 145 0.51 -7.59 9.54
CA LEU A 145 1.79 -6.98 9.16
C LEU A 145 2.08 -7.35 7.71
N TYR A 146 2.49 -6.38 6.90
CA TYR A 146 3.09 -6.63 5.60
C TYR A 146 4.47 -6.00 5.52
N PHE A 147 5.37 -6.60 4.74
CA PHE A 147 6.69 -6.04 4.52
C PHE A 147 7.35 -6.57 3.25
N ARG A 148 8.28 -5.80 2.75
CA ARG A 148 9.17 -6.16 1.66
C ARG A 148 10.49 -5.41 1.80
N SER A 149 11.54 -5.85 1.10
CA SER A 149 12.73 -5.01 0.93
C SER A 149 12.58 -4.04 -0.24
N ASP A 150 13.40 -3.00 -0.24
CA ASP A 150 13.62 -2.12 -1.38
C ASP A 150 15.02 -2.35 -1.99
N PRO A 151 15.30 -1.86 -3.21
CA PRO A 151 16.61 -2.00 -3.83
C PRO A 151 17.75 -1.32 -3.07
N SER A 152 17.46 -0.41 -2.15
CA SER A 152 18.47 0.27 -1.32
C SER A 152 18.87 -0.52 -0.08
N GLY A 153 18.20 -1.66 0.19
CA GLY A 153 18.43 -2.52 1.33
C GLY A 153 17.69 -2.11 2.60
N ARG A 154 16.60 -1.36 2.48
CA ARG A 154 15.65 -1.08 3.58
C ARG A 154 14.54 -2.12 3.58
N ILE A 155 13.87 -2.26 4.71
CA ILE A 155 12.59 -2.95 4.80
C ILE A 155 11.50 -1.88 4.88
N ILE A 156 10.52 -1.98 3.98
CA ILE A 156 9.27 -1.23 4.03
C ILE A 156 8.25 -2.14 4.68
N ALA A 157 7.65 -1.69 5.77
CA ALA A 157 6.65 -2.46 6.52
C ALA A 157 5.46 -1.59 6.89
N GLY A 158 4.29 -2.21 7.04
CA GLY A 158 3.07 -1.50 7.43
C GLY A 158 1.98 -2.43 7.93
N GLY A 159 0.85 -1.81 8.30
CA GLY A 159 -0.32 -2.44 8.91
C GLY A 159 -0.82 -1.63 10.09
N GLU A 160 -1.37 -2.30 11.10
CA GLU A 160 -1.91 -1.68 12.31
C GLU A 160 -3.11 -0.76 12.06
N ASP A 161 -3.92 -1.08 11.07
CA ASP A 161 -5.06 -0.27 10.64
C ASP A 161 -6.04 0.02 11.77
N GLU A 162 -6.68 1.19 11.74
CA GLU A 162 -7.73 1.60 12.66
C GLU A 162 -8.91 2.22 11.90
N ASP A 163 -10.12 1.92 12.32
CA ASP A 163 -11.38 2.40 11.74
C ASP A 163 -11.66 3.86 12.14
N ALA A 164 -10.76 4.77 11.77
CA ALA A 164 -10.89 6.20 12.03
C ALA A 164 -10.04 6.98 11.05
N SER A 165 -10.65 7.52 10.01
CA SER A 165 -9.92 8.16 8.89
C SER A 165 -9.09 9.38 9.29
N GLU A 166 -9.50 10.15 10.29
CA GLU A 166 -8.80 11.35 10.76
C GLU A 166 -7.56 11.05 11.63
N ARG A 167 -7.40 9.81 12.10
CA ARG A 167 -6.29 9.44 13.00
C ARG A 167 -4.94 9.33 12.29
N ASN A 168 -4.94 9.26 10.98
CA ASN A 168 -3.69 9.23 10.21
C ASN A 168 -2.85 10.51 10.36
N SER A 169 -3.44 11.63 10.77
CA SER A 169 -2.74 12.91 10.95
C SER A 169 -2.11 13.12 12.35
N ASP A 170 -2.29 12.19 13.30
CA ASP A 170 -1.73 12.28 14.66
C ASP A 170 -0.26 11.84 14.73
N PRO A 171 0.73 12.77 14.95
CA PRO A 171 2.14 12.40 15.02
C PRO A 171 2.50 11.48 16.19
N LYS A 172 1.79 11.59 17.32
CA LYS A 172 2.02 10.72 18.49
C LYS A 172 1.59 9.29 18.19
N LEU A 173 0.46 9.14 17.49
CA LEU A 173 -0.04 7.85 17.05
C LEU A 173 0.90 7.24 16.01
N LEU A 174 1.37 8.01 15.03
CA LEU A 174 2.37 7.59 14.06
C LEU A 174 3.63 7.02 14.74
N ALA A 175 4.17 7.74 15.73
CA ALA A 175 5.35 7.29 16.47
C ALA A 175 5.09 5.98 17.25
N ARG A 176 3.91 5.82 17.86
CA ARG A 176 3.51 4.61 18.58
C ARG A 176 3.33 3.42 17.63
N LYS A 177 2.61 3.61 16.54
CA LYS A 177 2.37 2.58 15.52
C LYS A 177 3.67 2.11 14.86
N SER A 178 4.57 3.03 14.56
CA SER A 178 5.90 2.70 14.02
C SER A 178 6.69 1.79 14.97
N LYS A 179 6.69 2.06 16.27
CA LYS A 179 7.32 1.17 17.26
C LYS A 179 6.68 -0.21 17.30
N THR A 180 5.35 -0.28 17.22
CA THR A 180 4.62 -1.54 17.19
C THR A 180 4.95 -2.36 15.95
N ILE A 181 4.98 -1.74 14.77
CA ILE A 181 5.34 -2.39 13.51
C ILE A 181 6.78 -2.92 13.55
N ILE A 182 7.73 -2.13 14.05
CA ILE A 182 9.13 -2.57 14.24
C ILE A 182 9.19 -3.81 15.15
N ALA A 183 8.55 -3.75 16.33
CA ALA A 183 8.57 -4.86 17.26
C ALA A 183 7.95 -6.14 16.67
N LYS A 184 6.86 -6.03 15.91
CA LYS A 184 6.25 -7.15 15.19
C LYS A 184 7.17 -7.71 14.11
N LEU A 185 7.80 -6.84 13.33
CA LEU A 185 8.75 -7.22 12.28
C LEU A 185 9.95 -7.98 12.85
N GLU A 186 10.58 -7.46 13.90
CA GLU A 186 11.70 -8.09 14.59
C GLU A 186 11.31 -9.43 15.19
N LYS A 187 10.15 -9.50 15.85
CA LYS A 187 9.62 -10.76 16.42
C LYS A 187 9.34 -11.82 15.36
N LEU A 188 8.81 -11.41 14.20
CA LEU A 188 8.46 -12.35 13.13
C LEU A 188 9.68 -12.87 12.39
N THR A 189 10.62 -11.98 12.07
CA THR A 189 11.77 -12.29 11.19
C THR A 189 13.04 -12.66 11.96
N GLY A 190 13.15 -12.29 13.22
CA GLY A 190 14.39 -12.40 14.00
C GLY A 190 15.47 -11.39 13.59
N LEU A 191 15.16 -10.44 12.72
CA LEU A 191 16.09 -9.41 12.25
C LEU A 191 16.11 -8.24 13.24
N ALA A 192 17.28 -7.76 13.59
CA ALA A 192 17.42 -6.46 14.27
C ALA A 192 17.36 -5.34 13.22
N VAL A 193 16.19 -4.73 13.07
CA VAL A 193 15.95 -3.72 12.02
C VAL A 193 16.20 -2.29 12.52
N GLY A 194 16.22 -2.09 13.83
CA GLY A 194 16.40 -0.78 14.45
C GLY A 194 15.20 0.17 14.25
N PRO A 195 15.36 1.45 14.56
CA PRO A 195 14.28 2.43 14.45
C PRO A 195 13.91 2.69 12.99
N ALA A 196 12.68 3.17 12.77
CA ALA A 196 12.26 3.65 11.46
C ALA A 196 13.10 4.87 11.05
N GLU A 197 13.62 4.86 9.83
CA GLU A 197 14.26 6.04 9.22
C GLU A 197 13.20 6.99 8.64
N PHE A 198 12.14 6.40 8.08
CA PHE A 198 10.96 7.12 7.58
C PHE A 198 9.69 6.45 8.12
N ALA A 199 8.68 7.26 8.44
CA ALA A 199 7.36 6.76 8.82
C ALA A 199 6.30 7.68 8.26
N TRP A 200 5.18 7.10 7.86
CA TRP A 200 4.03 7.83 7.33
C TRP A 200 2.74 7.09 7.63
N SER A 201 1.65 7.78 7.43
CA SER A 201 0.30 7.26 7.54
C SER A 201 -0.54 7.77 6.38
N ALA A 202 -1.59 7.07 6.06
CA ALA A 202 -2.48 7.40 4.96
C ALA A 202 -3.89 6.88 5.23
N PRO A 203 -4.92 7.47 4.59
CA PRO A 203 -6.22 6.82 4.46
C PRO A 203 -6.09 5.56 3.60
N PHE A 204 -6.93 4.56 3.91
CA PHE A 204 -6.99 3.28 3.22
C PHE A 204 -8.43 2.74 3.25
N SER A 205 -8.88 2.05 2.20
CA SER A 205 -10.22 1.45 2.09
C SER A 205 -10.16 0.05 1.46
#